data_1fa936a070e8790098704d4b3178fbde
#
_entry.id   1fa936a070e8790098704d4b3178fbde
#
_cell.length_a   1.000
_cell.length_b   1.000
_cell.length_c   1.000
_cell.angle_alpha   90.00
_cell.angle_beta   90.00
_cell.angle_gamma   90.00
#
_symmetry.space_group_name_H-M   'P 1'
#
loop_
_entity.id
_entity.type
_entity.pdbx_description
1 polymer ?
#
loop_
_entity_poly.entity_id
_entity_poly.type
_entity_poly.pdbx_seq_one_letter_code
_entity_poly.pdbx_strand_id
1 'polypeptide(L)'
;MAAESALAAAASPGGDPLPVACTELRVSFGTVQAVDGISFSIAPGEVFGLLGPNGAGKTSTIRVLTTLIRADSGRVSVFGHDTRDDAMLVRHLIGYLPQQLSADFQLSGYENVWLFARLFDLPRRERQQRAREVLAAMGLDDVRDRLVSTYSGGMVRRLELAQALVNRPALLVLDEPTIGLDPLARGDVWERVQELREETGMTVLLTTHYMEEADTLCERIALMHHGRIRSHGTPAELKARLGPEATLDDVFRHDVGTAIEDEEMRGGGRDVRRTRRTAGRLG
;
A
#
# COMPACT_ATOMS: atom_id res chain seq x y z
N MET A 1 -19.52 -15.71 -4.98
CA MET A 1 -20.73 -14.97 -4.55
C MET A 1 -20.45 -13.89 -3.51
N ALA A 2 -19.75 -14.14 -2.38
CA ALA A 2 -19.43 -13.08 -1.40
C ALA A 2 -18.39 -12.06 -1.91
N ALA A 3 -17.38 -12.49 -2.66
CA ALA A 3 -16.36 -11.62 -3.26
C ALA A 3 -16.91 -10.78 -4.41
N GLU A 4 -17.79 -11.33 -5.25
CA GLU A 4 -18.46 -10.59 -6.32
C GLU A 4 -19.43 -9.53 -5.77
N SER A 5 -20.09 -9.81 -4.64
CA SER A 5 -20.97 -8.85 -3.96
C SER A 5 -20.21 -7.67 -3.36
N ALA A 6 -18.97 -7.89 -2.85
CA ALA A 6 -18.13 -6.80 -2.32
C ALA A 6 -17.55 -5.90 -3.43
N LEU A 7 -17.27 -6.46 -4.62
CA LEU A 7 -16.83 -5.67 -5.79
C LEU A 7 -17.99 -4.93 -6.47
N ALA A 8 -19.18 -5.52 -6.51
CA ALA A 8 -20.37 -4.90 -7.09
C ALA A 8 -20.86 -3.69 -6.26
N ALA A 9 -20.58 -3.67 -4.96
CA ALA A 9 -20.89 -2.53 -4.08
C ALA A 9 -19.89 -1.36 -4.21
N ALA A 10 -18.77 -1.54 -4.93
CA ALA A 10 -17.68 -0.58 -5.05
C ALA A 10 -17.51 0.01 -6.46
N ALA A 11 -18.52 -0.09 -7.33
CA ALA A 11 -18.54 0.72 -8.55
C ALA A 11 -18.74 2.18 -8.13
N SER A 12 -17.91 3.09 -8.67
CA SER A 12 -18.12 4.54 -8.49
C SER A 12 -19.56 4.89 -8.85
N PRO A 13 -20.22 5.79 -8.09
CA PRO A 13 -21.60 6.23 -8.39
C PRO A 13 -21.81 6.78 -9.81
N GLY A 14 -20.71 7.09 -10.53
CA GLY A 14 -20.70 7.66 -11.88
C GLY A 14 -20.29 6.70 -13.01
N GLY A 15 -20.00 5.42 -12.72
CA GLY A 15 -19.54 4.46 -13.74
C GLY A 15 -18.07 4.58 -14.14
N ASP A 16 -17.29 5.49 -13.51
CA ASP A 16 -15.86 5.62 -13.75
C ASP A 16 -15.07 4.45 -13.13
N PRO A 17 -13.96 4.04 -13.79
CA PRO A 17 -13.15 2.95 -13.27
C PRO A 17 -12.52 3.29 -11.92
N LEU A 18 -12.52 2.31 -10.99
CA LEU A 18 -11.93 2.48 -9.67
C LEU A 18 -10.43 2.75 -9.76
N PRO A 19 -9.89 3.63 -8.90
CA PRO A 19 -8.45 3.83 -8.75
C PRO A 19 -7.67 2.54 -8.53
N VAL A 20 -8.20 1.62 -7.72
CA VAL A 20 -7.66 0.26 -7.57
C VAL A 20 -8.80 -0.74 -7.46
N ALA A 21 -8.74 -1.80 -8.26
CA ALA A 21 -9.54 -3.00 -8.08
C ALA A 21 -8.63 -4.22 -8.06
N CYS A 22 -8.67 -4.99 -6.98
CA CYS A 22 -7.92 -6.21 -6.75
C CYS A 22 -8.88 -7.36 -6.52
N THR A 23 -8.77 -8.44 -7.30
CA THR A 23 -9.67 -9.60 -7.23
C THR A 23 -8.86 -10.88 -7.17
N GLU A 24 -9.06 -11.67 -6.10
CA GLU A 24 -8.48 -13.01 -5.87
C GLU A 24 -6.96 -13.06 -6.13
N LEU A 25 -6.25 -12.00 -5.77
CA LEU A 25 -4.81 -11.89 -6.00
C LEU A 25 -4.04 -12.97 -5.24
N ARG A 26 -3.18 -13.71 -5.98
CA ARG A 26 -2.25 -14.69 -5.40
C ARG A 26 -0.83 -14.42 -5.88
N VAL A 27 0.12 -14.53 -4.95
CA VAL A 27 1.56 -14.35 -5.22
C VAL A 27 2.34 -15.35 -4.38
N SER A 28 3.22 -16.11 -5.01
CA SER A 28 4.11 -17.07 -4.36
C SER A 28 5.58 -16.80 -4.68
N PHE A 29 6.46 -17.10 -3.76
CA PHE A 29 7.91 -17.12 -3.96
C PHE A 29 8.44 -18.51 -3.59
N GLY A 30 8.69 -19.32 -4.60
CA GLY A 30 9.02 -20.73 -4.41
C GLY A 30 7.87 -21.47 -3.73
N THR A 31 8.09 -21.99 -2.53
CA THR A 31 7.06 -22.70 -1.74
C THR A 31 6.25 -21.79 -0.80
N VAL A 32 6.62 -20.50 -0.71
CA VAL A 32 5.97 -19.56 0.21
C VAL A 32 4.85 -18.82 -0.50
N GLN A 33 3.61 -18.99 -0.04
CA GLN A 33 2.45 -18.23 -0.48
C GLN A 33 2.45 -16.86 0.23
N ALA A 34 2.92 -15.82 -0.47
CA ALA A 34 3.02 -14.47 0.10
C ALA A 34 1.68 -13.73 0.11
N VAL A 35 0.83 -13.97 -0.89
CA VAL A 35 -0.54 -13.44 -1.00
C VAL A 35 -1.46 -14.56 -1.45
N ASP A 36 -2.57 -14.76 -0.74
CA ASP A 36 -3.46 -15.90 -0.92
C ASP A 36 -4.93 -15.48 -1.08
N GLY A 37 -5.29 -15.07 -2.29
CA GLY A 37 -6.66 -14.79 -2.70
C GLY A 37 -7.27 -13.53 -2.07
N ILE A 38 -6.51 -12.43 -2.02
CA ILE A 38 -7.04 -11.16 -1.51
C ILE A 38 -7.87 -10.43 -2.55
N SER A 39 -8.94 -9.78 -2.06
CA SER A 39 -9.79 -8.91 -2.87
C SER A 39 -10.10 -7.64 -2.11
N PHE A 40 -9.90 -6.47 -2.74
CA PHE A 40 -10.24 -5.16 -2.21
C PHE A 40 -10.36 -4.14 -3.33
N SER A 41 -10.97 -2.99 -3.02
CA SER A 41 -11.07 -1.86 -3.94
C SER A 41 -10.83 -0.54 -3.21
N ILE A 42 -10.35 0.47 -3.94
CA ILE A 42 -10.12 1.83 -3.43
C ILE A 42 -10.99 2.79 -4.23
N ALA A 43 -11.70 3.68 -3.52
CA ALA A 43 -12.55 4.69 -4.12
C ALA A 43 -11.72 5.93 -4.57
N PRO A 44 -12.25 6.76 -5.50
CA PRO A 44 -11.57 8.00 -5.89
C PRO A 44 -11.35 8.95 -4.71
N GLY A 45 -10.13 9.48 -4.59
CA GLY A 45 -9.74 10.42 -3.53
C GLY A 45 -9.61 9.80 -2.15
N GLU A 46 -9.80 8.49 -1.99
CA GLU A 46 -9.74 7.79 -0.71
C GLU A 46 -8.29 7.62 -0.23
N VAL A 47 -8.08 7.71 1.10
CA VAL A 47 -6.88 7.20 1.77
C VAL A 47 -7.16 5.81 2.30
N PHE A 48 -6.60 4.79 1.64
CA PHE A 48 -6.78 3.38 1.98
C PHE A 48 -5.52 2.80 2.61
N GLY A 49 -5.67 2.13 3.76
CA GLY A 49 -4.59 1.47 4.47
C GLY A 49 -4.56 -0.05 4.28
N LEU A 50 -3.43 -0.61 3.87
CA LEU A 50 -3.19 -2.05 3.90
C LEU A 50 -2.25 -2.35 5.08
N LEU A 51 -2.82 -2.86 6.18
CA LEU A 51 -2.17 -2.99 7.47
C LEU A 51 -1.82 -4.43 7.80
N GLY A 52 -0.80 -4.62 8.64
CA GLY A 52 -0.42 -5.93 9.15
C GLY A 52 1.06 -6.02 9.49
N PRO A 53 1.51 -7.10 10.14
CA PRO A 53 2.89 -7.30 10.52
C PRO A 53 3.82 -7.49 9.32
N ASN A 54 5.12 -7.53 9.59
CA ASN A 54 6.11 -7.90 8.59
C ASN A 54 5.84 -9.34 8.10
N GLY A 55 5.92 -9.55 6.78
CA GLY A 55 5.60 -10.84 6.17
C GLY A 55 4.10 -11.09 5.93
N ALA A 56 3.20 -10.16 6.26
CA ALA A 56 1.77 -10.31 6.00
C ALA A 56 1.39 -10.36 4.50
N GLY A 57 2.29 -9.91 3.59
CA GLY A 57 2.05 -9.88 2.15
C GLY A 57 1.82 -8.48 1.58
N LYS A 58 1.86 -7.42 2.40
CA LYS A 58 1.63 -6.01 2.02
C LYS A 58 2.52 -5.58 0.84
N THR A 59 3.84 -5.65 1.01
CA THR A 59 4.82 -5.27 -0.03
C THR A 59 4.68 -6.12 -1.29
N SER A 60 4.33 -7.40 -1.19
CA SER A 60 4.07 -8.25 -2.36
C SER A 60 2.85 -7.76 -3.14
N THR A 61 1.79 -7.37 -2.45
CA THR A 61 0.59 -6.77 -3.05
C THR A 61 0.93 -5.44 -3.74
N ILE A 62 1.68 -4.56 -3.07
CA ILE A 62 2.17 -3.30 -3.65
C ILE A 62 3.01 -3.55 -4.90
N ARG A 63 3.92 -4.53 -4.88
CA ARG A 63 4.77 -4.84 -6.04
C ARG A 63 3.99 -5.32 -7.26
N VAL A 64 2.87 -6.02 -7.09
CA VAL A 64 1.97 -6.36 -8.21
C VAL A 64 1.26 -5.11 -8.71
N LEU A 65 0.71 -4.31 -7.82
CA LEU A 65 -0.02 -3.08 -8.16
C LEU A 65 0.89 -2.09 -8.90
N THR A 66 2.14 -1.95 -8.46
CA THR A 66 3.15 -1.08 -9.09
C THR A 66 3.86 -1.72 -10.29
N THR A 67 3.40 -2.88 -10.74
CA THR A 67 3.92 -3.63 -11.90
C THR A 67 5.37 -4.11 -11.77
N LEU A 68 5.91 -4.18 -10.56
CA LEU A 68 7.28 -4.65 -10.30
C LEU A 68 7.40 -6.17 -10.35
N ILE A 69 6.32 -6.90 -10.02
CA ILE A 69 6.20 -8.36 -10.16
C ILE A 69 4.86 -8.71 -10.79
N ARG A 70 4.77 -9.90 -11.37
CA ARG A 70 3.51 -10.46 -11.87
C ARG A 70 2.83 -11.29 -10.79
N ALA A 71 1.50 -11.25 -10.77
CA ALA A 71 0.70 -12.16 -9.96
C ALA A 71 0.70 -13.57 -10.56
N ASP A 72 0.63 -14.60 -9.71
CA ASP A 72 0.43 -15.99 -10.16
C ASP A 72 -1.00 -16.18 -10.68
N SER A 73 -1.98 -15.60 -9.97
CA SER A 73 -3.39 -15.59 -10.39
C SER A 73 -4.14 -14.39 -9.78
N GLY A 74 -5.39 -14.22 -10.18
CA GLY A 74 -6.18 -13.06 -9.84
C GLY A 74 -5.92 -11.89 -10.77
N ARG A 75 -6.55 -10.75 -10.47
CA ARG A 75 -6.49 -9.55 -11.30
C ARG A 75 -6.30 -8.31 -10.44
N VAL A 76 -5.43 -7.41 -10.89
CA VAL A 76 -5.27 -6.07 -10.31
C VAL A 76 -5.35 -5.05 -11.44
N SER A 77 -6.20 -4.04 -11.27
CA SER A 77 -6.28 -2.91 -12.20
C SER A 77 -6.15 -1.58 -11.46
N VAL A 78 -5.60 -0.60 -12.18
CA VAL A 78 -5.43 0.79 -11.72
C VAL A 78 -6.14 1.68 -12.73
N PHE A 79 -7.17 2.41 -12.28
CA PHE A 79 -8.06 3.21 -13.16
C PHE A 79 -8.54 2.42 -14.39
N GLY A 80 -8.90 1.13 -14.19
CA GLY A 80 -9.35 0.23 -15.25
C GLY A 80 -8.25 -0.45 -16.07
N HIS A 81 -7.01 -0.01 -15.97
CA HIS A 81 -5.85 -0.60 -16.66
C HIS A 81 -5.28 -1.80 -15.90
N ASP A 82 -5.19 -2.94 -16.56
CA ASP A 82 -4.65 -4.17 -15.97
C ASP A 82 -3.13 -4.06 -15.73
N THR A 83 -2.68 -4.38 -14.51
CA THR A 83 -1.26 -4.27 -14.15
C THR A 83 -0.35 -5.21 -14.94
N ARG A 84 -0.89 -6.26 -15.57
CA ARG A 84 -0.15 -7.22 -16.38
C ARG A 84 -0.02 -6.78 -17.83
N ASP A 85 -1.14 -6.28 -18.40
CA ASP A 85 -1.25 -5.99 -19.83
C ASP A 85 -0.92 -4.52 -20.15
N ASP A 86 -1.30 -3.60 -19.26
CA ASP A 86 -1.15 -2.15 -19.43
C ASP A 86 -0.08 -1.54 -18.52
N ALA A 87 0.98 -2.29 -18.18
CA ALA A 87 1.97 -1.91 -17.17
C ALA A 87 2.55 -0.49 -17.36
N MET A 88 2.77 -0.04 -18.60
CA MET A 88 3.30 1.30 -18.87
C MET A 88 2.28 2.39 -18.55
N LEU A 89 1.01 2.20 -18.89
CA LEU A 89 -0.07 3.14 -18.53
C LEU A 89 -0.23 3.22 -17.02
N VAL A 90 -0.25 2.07 -16.33
CA VAL A 90 -0.30 2.02 -14.86
C VAL A 90 0.83 2.82 -14.24
N ARG A 91 2.09 2.65 -14.70
CA ARG A 91 3.25 3.40 -14.17
C ARG A 91 3.14 4.92 -14.35
N HIS A 92 2.48 5.39 -15.40
CA HIS A 92 2.25 6.84 -15.59
C HIS A 92 1.17 7.39 -14.65
N LEU A 93 0.21 6.55 -14.23
CA LEU A 93 -0.87 6.95 -13.33
C LEU A 93 -0.48 6.93 -11.86
N ILE A 94 0.59 6.20 -11.50
CA ILE A 94 1.01 6.03 -10.11
C ILE A 94 2.26 6.84 -9.76
N GLY A 95 2.31 7.32 -8.52
CA GLY A 95 3.54 7.68 -7.81
C GLY A 95 3.84 6.59 -6.79
N TYR A 96 5.08 6.14 -6.72
CA TYR A 96 5.45 5.06 -5.81
C TYR A 96 6.61 5.45 -4.90
N LEU A 97 6.38 5.37 -3.60
CA LEU A 97 7.38 5.54 -2.57
C LEU A 97 7.70 4.16 -1.97
N PRO A 98 8.85 3.56 -2.28
CA PRO A 98 9.22 2.25 -1.75
C PRO A 98 9.64 2.31 -0.27
N GLN A 99 9.58 1.17 0.41
CA GLN A 99 10.06 1.03 1.78
C GLN A 99 11.57 1.32 1.91
N GLN A 100 12.37 0.86 0.94
CA GLN A 100 13.81 1.11 0.89
C GLN A 100 14.08 2.47 0.26
N LEU A 101 15.11 3.16 0.76
CA LEU A 101 15.55 4.44 0.21
C LEU A 101 15.93 4.30 -1.26
N SER A 102 15.42 5.19 -2.11
CA SER A 102 15.60 5.21 -3.55
C SER A 102 16.37 6.44 -4.04
N ALA A 103 16.58 7.45 -3.19
CA ALA A 103 17.31 8.65 -3.53
C ALA A 103 18.81 8.37 -3.72
N ASP A 104 19.42 9.00 -4.74
CA ASP A 104 20.86 8.95 -4.95
C ASP A 104 21.55 10.00 -4.07
N PHE A 105 22.37 9.52 -3.14
CA PHE A 105 23.06 10.35 -2.15
C PHE A 105 24.22 11.18 -2.74
N GLN A 106 24.67 10.85 -3.95
CA GLN A 106 25.73 11.56 -4.67
C GLN A 106 25.20 12.73 -5.50
N LEU A 107 23.88 12.80 -5.70
CA LEU A 107 23.20 13.87 -6.41
C LEU A 107 22.64 14.90 -5.42
N SER A 108 22.38 16.11 -5.89
CA SER A 108 21.58 17.09 -5.17
C SER A 108 20.10 16.70 -5.13
N GLY A 109 19.30 17.32 -4.23
CA GLY A 109 17.86 17.11 -4.22
C GLY A 109 17.21 17.46 -5.55
N TYR A 110 17.65 18.55 -6.19
CA TYR A 110 17.16 18.96 -7.51
C TYR A 110 17.47 17.92 -8.59
N GLU A 111 18.72 17.45 -8.68
CA GLU A 111 19.14 16.45 -9.66
C GLU A 111 18.38 15.14 -9.51
N ASN A 112 18.14 14.71 -8.28
CA ASN A 112 17.32 13.53 -7.97
C ASN A 112 15.91 13.65 -8.57
N VAL A 113 15.19 14.73 -8.31
CA VAL A 113 13.83 14.93 -8.82
C VAL A 113 13.84 15.16 -10.33
N TRP A 114 14.81 15.92 -10.86
CA TRP A 114 14.94 16.15 -12.30
C TRP A 114 15.17 14.84 -13.08
N LEU A 115 15.93 13.90 -12.52
CA LEU A 115 16.15 12.57 -13.11
C LEU A 115 14.81 11.81 -13.22
N PHE A 116 13.97 11.82 -12.19
CA PHE A 116 12.65 11.21 -12.23
C PHE A 116 11.73 11.90 -13.25
N ALA A 117 11.74 13.25 -13.32
CA ALA A 117 11.00 13.98 -14.35
C ALA A 117 11.40 13.56 -15.78
N ARG A 118 12.66 13.17 -15.98
CA ARG A 118 13.16 12.63 -17.24
C ARG A 118 12.72 11.18 -17.48
N LEU A 119 12.73 10.34 -16.46
CA LEU A 119 12.31 8.94 -16.55
C LEU A 119 10.81 8.80 -16.85
N PHE A 120 10.00 9.75 -16.37
CA PHE A 120 8.56 9.84 -16.70
C PHE A 120 8.27 10.59 -17.99
N ASP A 121 9.28 10.85 -18.83
CA ASP A 121 9.16 11.50 -20.14
C ASP A 121 8.47 12.87 -20.11
N LEU A 122 8.54 13.60 -18.97
CA LEU A 122 8.02 14.97 -18.94
C LEU A 122 8.68 15.82 -20.05
N PRO A 123 7.95 16.72 -20.73
CA PRO A 123 8.50 17.60 -21.74
C PRO A 123 9.70 18.40 -21.20
N ARG A 124 10.77 18.53 -21.97
CA ARG A 124 12.02 19.18 -21.53
C ARG A 124 11.80 20.57 -20.91
N ARG A 125 10.81 21.32 -21.43
CA ARG A 125 10.48 22.67 -20.94
C ARG A 125 9.84 22.65 -19.54
N GLU A 126 9.15 21.58 -19.19
CA GLU A 126 8.42 21.45 -17.93
C GLU A 126 9.27 20.83 -16.81
N ARG A 127 10.30 20.03 -17.15
CA ARG A 127 11.10 19.28 -16.15
C ARG A 127 11.68 20.17 -15.06
N GLN A 128 12.24 21.32 -15.44
CA GLN A 128 12.87 22.24 -14.48
C GLN A 128 11.83 22.87 -13.55
N GLN A 129 10.74 23.34 -14.11
CA GLN A 129 9.67 23.94 -13.35
C GLN A 129 9.06 22.92 -12.39
N ARG A 130 8.73 21.73 -12.91
CA ARG A 130 8.10 20.67 -12.13
C ARG A 130 8.99 20.16 -10.99
N ALA A 131 10.30 20.00 -11.23
CA ALA A 131 11.23 19.62 -10.17
C ALA A 131 11.26 20.65 -9.02
N ARG A 132 11.22 21.95 -9.34
CA ARG A 132 11.15 23.00 -8.31
C ARG A 132 9.82 23.02 -7.58
N GLU A 133 8.70 22.88 -8.31
CA GLU A 133 7.35 22.84 -7.72
C GLU A 133 7.24 21.73 -6.66
N VAL A 134 7.64 20.50 -7.00
CA VAL A 134 7.52 19.39 -6.04
C VAL A 134 8.49 19.48 -4.87
N LEU A 135 9.69 20.04 -5.08
CA LEU A 135 10.64 20.30 -4.00
C LEU A 135 10.13 21.38 -3.05
N ALA A 136 9.55 22.46 -3.59
CA ALA A 136 8.93 23.51 -2.78
C ALA A 136 7.73 22.96 -1.98
N ALA A 137 6.85 22.18 -2.61
CA ALA A 137 5.74 21.51 -1.94
C ALA A 137 6.19 20.61 -0.78
N MET A 138 7.37 19.98 -0.91
CA MET A 138 7.97 19.15 0.14
C MET A 138 8.82 19.96 1.15
N GLY A 139 8.85 21.29 1.08
CA GLY A 139 9.64 22.15 1.97
C GLY A 139 11.15 21.92 1.83
N LEU A 140 11.63 21.64 0.61
CA LEU A 140 13.04 21.36 0.31
C LEU A 140 13.66 22.41 -0.64
N ASP A 141 12.97 23.53 -0.94
CA ASP A 141 13.44 24.52 -1.91
C ASP A 141 14.77 25.16 -1.51
N ASP A 142 14.94 25.54 -0.25
CA ASP A 142 16.15 26.18 0.26
C ASP A 142 17.39 25.27 0.27
N VAL A 143 17.19 23.97 0.22
CA VAL A 143 18.25 22.95 0.28
C VAL A 143 18.40 22.13 -0.98
N ARG A 144 17.61 22.43 -2.02
CA ARG A 144 17.51 21.63 -3.27
C ARG A 144 18.84 21.40 -3.98
N ASP A 145 19.75 22.36 -3.90
CA ASP A 145 21.06 22.31 -4.58
C ASP A 145 22.16 21.64 -3.72
N ARG A 146 21.84 21.23 -2.48
CA ARG A 146 22.75 20.49 -1.60
C ARG A 146 22.74 19.00 -1.94
N LEU A 147 23.87 18.32 -1.72
CA LEU A 147 23.95 16.86 -1.88
C LEU A 147 23.03 16.15 -0.87
N VAL A 148 22.33 15.12 -1.33
CA VAL A 148 21.40 14.33 -0.51
C VAL A 148 22.12 13.63 0.67
N SER A 149 23.40 13.33 0.53
CA SER A 149 24.24 12.83 1.64
C SER A 149 24.28 13.73 2.87
N THR A 150 23.87 15.02 2.73
CA THR A 150 23.81 15.99 3.84
C THR A 150 22.40 16.18 4.40
N TYR A 151 21.40 15.45 3.88
CA TYR A 151 20.01 15.54 4.31
C TYR A 151 19.77 14.72 5.59
N SER A 152 18.82 15.15 6.42
CA SER A 152 18.30 14.32 7.50
C SER A 152 17.40 13.20 6.92
N GLY A 153 17.12 12.16 7.71
CA GLY A 153 16.23 11.07 7.26
C GLY A 153 14.85 11.57 6.80
N GLY A 154 14.26 12.51 7.54
CA GLY A 154 12.99 13.14 7.15
C GLY A 154 13.11 13.95 5.85
N MET A 155 14.21 14.66 5.63
CA MET A 155 14.46 15.36 4.37
C MET A 155 14.61 14.38 3.19
N VAL A 156 15.31 13.25 3.39
CA VAL A 156 15.42 12.21 2.35
C VAL A 156 14.03 11.67 2.01
N ARG A 157 13.20 11.39 3.01
CA ARG A 157 11.86 10.85 2.78
C ARG A 157 10.95 11.83 2.05
N ARG A 158 11.02 13.13 2.39
CA ARG A 158 10.31 14.19 1.64
C ARG A 158 10.83 14.35 0.21
N LEU A 159 12.13 14.15 -0.03
CA LEU A 159 12.70 14.12 -1.38
C LEU A 159 12.16 12.94 -2.21
N GLU A 160 12.06 11.76 -1.63
CA GLU A 160 11.49 10.59 -2.30
C GLU A 160 10.00 10.76 -2.61
N LEU A 161 9.25 11.45 -1.72
CA LEU A 161 7.89 11.89 -2.03
C LEU A 161 7.86 12.85 -3.22
N ALA A 162 8.76 13.84 -3.27
CA ALA A 162 8.87 14.74 -4.43
C ALA A 162 9.14 13.97 -5.74
N GLN A 163 10.00 12.94 -5.70
CA GLN A 163 10.24 12.04 -6.84
C GLN A 163 8.96 11.30 -7.27
N ALA A 164 8.22 10.74 -6.29
CA ALA A 164 6.98 10.01 -6.55
C ALA A 164 5.84 10.91 -7.10
N LEU A 165 5.90 12.22 -6.84
CA LEU A 165 4.88 13.19 -7.23
C LEU A 165 5.20 13.93 -8.53
N VAL A 166 6.39 13.74 -9.10
CA VAL A 166 6.86 14.53 -10.25
C VAL A 166 5.99 14.38 -11.49
N ASN A 167 5.43 13.19 -11.72
CA ASN A 167 4.54 12.86 -12.84
C ASN A 167 3.07 13.24 -12.64
N ARG A 168 2.72 13.93 -11.55
CA ARG A 168 1.32 14.25 -11.16
C ARG A 168 0.43 13.01 -11.11
N PRO A 169 0.77 12.03 -10.26
CA PRO A 169 0.05 10.76 -10.21
C PRO A 169 -1.41 10.95 -9.77
N ALA A 170 -2.30 10.13 -10.32
CA ALA A 170 -3.68 10.03 -9.85
C ALA A 170 -3.80 9.11 -8.62
N LEU A 171 -2.84 8.16 -8.44
CA LEU A 171 -2.72 7.27 -7.28
C LEU A 171 -1.31 7.36 -6.70
N LEU A 172 -1.21 7.72 -5.42
CA LEU A 172 0.05 7.67 -4.66
C LEU A 172 0.10 6.38 -3.83
N VAL A 173 1.13 5.58 -4.05
CA VAL A 173 1.37 4.30 -3.34
C VAL A 173 2.56 4.47 -2.41
N LEU A 174 2.33 4.29 -1.11
CA LEU A 174 3.30 4.51 -0.04
C LEU A 174 3.57 3.20 0.70
N ASP A 175 4.76 2.61 0.51
CA ASP A 175 5.13 1.36 1.21
C ASP A 175 5.93 1.67 2.47
N GLU A 176 5.25 1.65 3.63
CA GLU A 176 5.79 1.99 4.95
C GLU A 176 6.54 3.34 4.98
N PRO A 177 5.88 4.46 4.64
CA PRO A 177 6.53 5.74 4.34
C PRO A 177 7.26 6.38 5.53
N THR A 178 6.92 6.02 6.75
CA THR A 178 7.41 6.67 7.97
C THR A 178 8.34 5.79 8.80
N ILE A 179 8.70 4.61 8.27
CA ILE A 179 9.60 3.70 8.99
C ILE A 179 10.97 4.37 9.26
N GLY A 180 11.43 4.28 10.51
CA GLY A 180 12.72 4.84 10.91
C GLY A 180 12.76 6.37 11.09
N LEU A 181 11.62 7.07 10.94
CA LEU A 181 11.49 8.48 11.23
C LEU A 181 11.12 8.72 12.70
N ASP A 182 11.63 9.81 13.26
CA ASP A 182 11.16 10.31 14.55
C ASP A 182 9.72 10.86 14.44
N PRO A 183 9.00 11.06 15.56
CA PRO A 183 7.60 11.47 15.53
C PRO A 183 7.34 12.81 14.82
N LEU A 184 8.25 13.78 14.89
CA LEU A 184 8.09 15.07 14.22
C LEU A 184 8.22 14.92 12.71
N ALA A 185 9.30 14.26 12.25
CA ALA A 185 9.51 14.00 10.82
C ALA A 185 8.38 13.15 10.21
N ARG A 186 7.79 12.25 11.01
CA ARG A 186 6.61 11.47 10.61
C ARG A 186 5.39 12.37 10.40
N GLY A 187 5.12 13.27 11.36
CA GLY A 187 4.04 14.26 11.25
C GLY A 187 4.19 15.12 9.99
N ASP A 188 5.38 15.66 9.74
CA ASP A 188 5.68 16.48 8.57
C ASP A 188 5.40 15.76 7.24
N VAL A 189 5.74 14.47 7.14
CA VAL A 189 5.49 13.65 5.93
C VAL A 189 3.98 13.54 5.68
N TRP A 190 3.20 13.22 6.72
CA TRP A 190 1.76 13.03 6.60
C TRP A 190 1.03 14.34 6.31
N GLU A 191 1.42 15.44 6.95
CA GLU A 191 0.87 16.77 6.68
C GLU A 191 1.01 17.12 5.18
N ARG A 192 2.20 16.90 4.60
CA ARG A 192 2.44 17.16 3.16
C ARG A 192 1.61 16.26 2.25
N VAL A 193 1.43 14.99 2.60
CA VAL A 193 0.60 14.07 1.82
C VAL A 193 -0.88 14.50 1.87
N GLN A 194 -1.37 14.92 3.03
CA GLN A 194 -2.75 15.39 3.19
C GLN A 194 -3.01 16.69 2.44
N GLU A 195 -2.14 17.70 2.56
CA GLU A 195 -2.23 18.96 1.82
C GLU A 195 -2.34 18.71 0.31
N LEU A 196 -1.44 17.87 -0.24
CA LEU A 196 -1.44 17.55 -1.66
C LEU A 196 -2.68 16.77 -2.10
N ARG A 197 -3.18 15.87 -1.25
CA ARG A 197 -4.42 15.15 -1.53
C ARG A 197 -5.61 16.11 -1.61
N GLU A 198 -5.72 17.04 -0.67
CA GLU A 198 -6.80 18.06 -0.64
C GLU A 198 -6.75 18.96 -1.88
N GLU A 199 -5.54 19.37 -2.31
CA GLU A 199 -5.34 20.21 -3.48
C GLU A 199 -5.65 19.51 -4.80
N THR A 200 -5.33 18.21 -4.91
CA THR A 200 -5.32 17.47 -6.19
C THR A 200 -6.45 16.47 -6.35
N GLY A 201 -7.12 16.07 -5.27
CA GLY A 201 -8.09 14.97 -5.26
C GLY A 201 -7.43 13.58 -5.46
N MET A 202 -6.12 13.48 -5.28
CA MET A 202 -5.33 12.26 -5.48
C MET A 202 -5.78 11.15 -4.53
N THR A 203 -5.85 9.92 -5.04
CA THR A 203 -6.09 8.71 -4.22
C THR A 203 -4.77 8.26 -3.57
N VAL A 204 -4.83 7.77 -2.34
CA VAL A 204 -3.64 7.29 -1.60
C VAL A 204 -3.84 5.86 -1.13
N LEU A 205 -2.89 4.98 -1.46
CA LEU A 205 -2.75 3.66 -0.86
C LEU A 205 -1.50 3.64 0.00
N LEU A 206 -1.64 3.38 1.27
CA LEU A 206 -0.49 3.24 2.16
C LEU A 206 -0.41 1.85 2.78
N THR A 207 0.81 1.37 3.02
CA THR A 207 1.04 0.24 3.90
C THR A 207 1.70 0.73 5.18
N THR A 208 1.29 0.17 6.30
CA THR A 208 1.93 0.41 7.59
C THR A 208 1.71 -0.77 8.53
N HIS A 209 2.54 -0.88 9.53
CA HIS A 209 2.33 -1.75 10.69
C HIS A 209 2.00 -0.93 11.95
N TYR A 210 1.95 0.42 11.85
CA TYR A 210 1.54 1.31 12.92
C TYR A 210 0.02 1.53 12.86
N MET A 211 -0.71 0.89 13.77
CA MET A 211 -2.17 0.96 13.81
C MET A 211 -2.69 2.37 14.10
N GLU A 212 -1.97 3.14 14.93
CA GLU A 212 -2.32 4.53 15.27
C GLU A 212 -2.25 5.47 14.04
N GLU A 213 -1.27 5.27 13.15
CA GLU A 213 -1.21 6.03 11.90
C GLU A 213 -2.42 5.75 11.02
N ALA A 214 -2.76 4.49 10.86
CA ALA A 214 -3.90 4.11 10.04
C ALA A 214 -5.24 4.58 10.62
N ASP A 215 -5.38 4.55 11.95
CA ASP A 215 -6.59 5.04 12.64
C ASP A 215 -6.83 6.55 12.41
N THR A 216 -5.73 7.31 12.27
CA THR A 216 -5.79 8.76 12.08
C THR A 216 -5.94 9.17 10.61
N LEU A 217 -5.29 8.43 9.70
CA LEU A 217 -5.10 8.86 8.32
C LEU A 217 -6.03 8.19 7.32
N CYS A 218 -6.44 6.93 7.59
CA CYS A 218 -7.16 6.13 6.61
C CYS A 218 -8.67 6.25 6.78
N GLU A 219 -9.37 6.43 5.67
CA GLU A 219 -10.83 6.36 5.63
C GLU A 219 -11.32 4.92 5.69
N ARG A 220 -10.62 4.01 5.00
CA ARG A 220 -10.83 2.57 5.09
C ARG A 220 -9.50 1.85 5.17
N ILE A 221 -9.54 0.68 5.80
CA ILE A 221 -8.37 -0.18 5.98
C ILE A 221 -8.70 -1.64 5.68
N ALA A 222 -7.68 -2.40 5.30
CA ALA A 222 -7.70 -3.86 5.27
C ALA A 222 -6.60 -4.39 6.18
N LEU A 223 -6.97 -5.22 7.15
CA LEU A 223 -6.03 -5.90 8.04
C LEU A 223 -5.57 -7.20 7.39
N MET A 224 -4.27 -7.31 7.16
CA MET A 224 -3.65 -8.42 6.45
C MET A 224 -2.79 -9.27 7.37
N HIS A 225 -2.95 -10.61 7.29
CA HIS A 225 -2.16 -11.58 8.03
C HIS A 225 -1.98 -12.87 7.21
N HIS A 226 -0.75 -13.38 7.14
CA HIS A 226 -0.40 -14.58 6.36
C HIS A 226 -0.98 -14.61 4.94
N GLY A 227 -0.79 -13.51 4.20
CA GLY A 227 -1.22 -13.40 2.81
C GLY A 227 -2.73 -13.22 2.59
N ARG A 228 -3.53 -13.08 3.64
CA ARG A 228 -4.99 -12.96 3.56
C ARG A 228 -5.48 -11.69 4.24
N ILE A 229 -6.53 -11.08 3.72
CA ILE A 229 -7.28 -10.03 4.41
C ILE A 229 -8.16 -10.71 5.46
N ARG A 230 -8.01 -10.32 6.73
CA ARG A 230 -8.78 -10.85 7.87
C ARG A 230 -10.03 -10.00 8.14
N SER A 231 -9.90 -8.69 8.04
CA SER A 231 -11.02 -7.76 8.11
C SER A 231 -10.74 -6.52 7.28
N HIS A 232 -11.80 -5.83 6.86
CA HIS A 232 -11.72 -4.55 6.17
C HIS A 232 -12.95 -3.70 6.52
N GLY A 233 -12.79 -2.39 6.45
CA GLY A 233 -13.85 -1.41 6.78
C GLY A 233 -13.23 -0.09 7.21
N THR A 234 -14.06 0.84 7.69
CA THR A 234 -13.54 2.05 8.34
C THR A 234 -12.94 1.70 9.71
N PRO A 235 -11.92 2.44 10.19
CA PRO A 235 -11.38 2.23 11.53
C PRO A 235 -12.46 2.20 12.61
N ALA A 236 -13.44 3.11 12.51
CA ALA A 236 -14.55 3.20 13.46
C ALA A 236 -15.44 1.93 13.45
N GLU A 237 -15.82 1.43 12.27
CA GLU A 237 -16.60 0.20 12.12
C GLU A 237 -15.89 -1.01 12.71
N LEU A 238 -14.58 -1.13 12.44
CA LEU A 238 -13.80 -2.25 12.94
C LEU A 238 -13.67 -2.22 14.45
N LYS A 239 -13.37 -1.07 15.05
CA LYS A 239 -13.30 -0.89 16.51
C LYS A 239 -14.64 -1.14 17.19
N ALA A 240 -15.74 -0.67 16.63
CA ALA A 240 -17.08 -0.83 17.19
C ALA A 240 -17.51 -2.29 17.38
N ARG A 241 -16.90 -3.24 16.65
CA ARG A 241 -17.16 -4.70 16.82
C ARG A 241 -16.72 -5.23 18.18
N LEU A 242 -15.70 -4.61 18.80
CA LEU A 242 -15.13 -5.03 20.08
C LEU A 242 -15.56 -4.15 21.25
N GLY A 243 -16.07 -2.95 20.97
CA GLY A 243 -16.57 -2.03 21.99
C GLY A 243 -16.02 -0.62 21.85
N PRO A 244 -16.53 0.35 22.67
CA PRO A 244 -16.24 1.78 22.49
C PRO A 244 -14.79 2.18 22.79
N GLU A 245 -14.08 1.41 23.61
CA GLU A 245 -12.69 1.68 23.99
C GLU A 245 -11.67 0.88 23.18
N ALA A 246 -12.14 0.09 22.18
CA ALA A 246 -11.28 -0.78 21.40
C ALA A 246 -10.38 0.03 20.47
N THR A 247 -9.13 -0.43 20.35
CA THR A 247 -8.13 0.09 19.42
C THR A 247 -8.04 -0.80 18.15
N LEU A 248 -7.39 -0.33 17.10
CA LEU A 248 -7.10 -1.18 15.93
C LEU A 248 -6.14 -2.32 16.27
N ASP A 249 -5.26 -2.15 17.27
CA ASP A 249 -4.43 -3.25 17.77
C ASP A 249 -5.27 -4.37 18.40
N ASP A 250 -6.33 -4.02 19.13
CA ASP A 250 -7.24 -5.00 19.70
C ASP A 250 -8.02 -5.75 18.61
N VAL A 251 -8.48 -5.03 17.57
CA VAL A 251 -9.12 -5.64 16.40
C VAL A 251 -8.17 -6.62 15.73
N PHE A 252 -6.92 -6.20 15.49
CA PHE A 252 -5.93 -7.06 14.85
C PHE A 252 -5.65 -8.32 15.68
N ARG A 253 -5.45 -8.19 17.00
CA ARG A 253 -5.22 -9.35 17.90
C ARG A 253 -6.40 -10.30 17.91
N HIS A 254 -7.61 -9.77 17.95
CA HIS A 254 -8.84 -10.58 17.90
C HIS A 254 -8.94 -11.36 16.59
N ASP A 255 -8.81 -10.67 15.45
CA ASP A 255 -8.98 -11.26 14.11
C ASP A 255 -7.86 -12.27 13.76
N VAL A 256 -6.65 -12.07 14.29
CA VAL A 256 -5.53 -13.01 14.16
C VAL A 256 -5.71 -14.20 15.11
N GLY A 257 -6.15 -13.97 16.36
CA GLY A 257 -6.41 -15.04 17.33
C GLY A 257 -7.48 -16.00 16.85
N THR A 258 -8.62 -15.49 16.41
CA THR A 258 -9.71 -16.31 15.84
C THR A 258 -9.29 -17.08 14.59
N ALA A 259 -8.42 -16.51 13.76
CA ALA A 259 -7.91 -17.19 12.57
C ALA A 259 -6.98 -18.36 12.90
N ILE A 260 -6.18 -18.27 13.97
CA ILE A 260 -5.32 -19.37 14.45
C ILE A 260 -6.18 -20.51 14.98
N GLU A 261 -7.21 -20.21 15.79
CA GLU A 261 -8.15 -21.21 16.31
C GLU A 261 -8.91 -21.93 15.18
N ASP A 262 -9.35 -21.21 14.15
CA ASP A 262 -10.01 -21.77 12.96
C ASP A 262 -9.06 -22.67 12.14
N GLU A 263 -7.79 -22.31 12.00
CA GLU A 263 -6.79 -23.12 11.29
C GLU A 263 -6.44 -24.40 12.08
N GLU A 264 -6.34 -24.32 13.41
CA GLU A 264 -6.12 -25.48 14.28
C GLU A 264 -7.31 -26.44 14.26
N MET A 265 -8.55 -25.94 14.30
CA MET A 265 -9.76 -26.77 14.19
C MET A 265 -9.83 -27.48 12.82
N ARG A 266 -9.45 -26.81 11.72
CA ARG A 266 -9.41 -27.41 10.37
C ARG A 266 -8.25 -28.38 10.19
N GLY A 267 -7.09 -28.11 10.82
CA GLY A 267 -5.89 -28.96 10.80
C GLY A 267 -6.07 -30.23 11.64
N GLY A 268 -6.60 -30.12 12.85
CA GLY A 268 -6.85 -31.25 13.76
C GLY A 268 -7.81 -32.30 13.21
N GLY A 269 -8.78 -31.89 12.37
CA GLY A 269 -9.70 -32.83 11.70
C GLY A 269 -9.06 -33.72 10.62
N ARG A 270 -7.90 -33.35 10.09
CA ARG A 270 -7.15 -34.16 9.09
C ARG A 270 -6.25 -35.20 9.74
N ASP A 271 -5.64 -34.92 10.87
CA ASP A 271 -4.75 -35.85 11.56
C ASP A 271 -5.49 -36.99 12.27
N VAL A 272 -6.66 -36.74 12.85
CA VAL A 272 -7.50 -37.79 13.50
C VAL A 272 -8.01 -38.82 12.48
N ARG A 273 -8.23 -38.43 11.21
CA ARG A 273 -8.62 -39.38 10.15
C ARG A 273 -7.44 -40.24 9.64
N ARG A 274 -6.22 -39.73 9.73
CA ARG A 274 -5.01 -40.47 9.29
C ARG A 274 -4.59 -41.50 10.32
N THR A 275 -4.71 -41.21 11.62
CA THR A 275 -4.37 -42.15 12.72
C THR A 275 -5.37 -43.31 12.80
N ARG A 276 -6.68 -43.10 12.51
CA ARG A 276 -7.68 -44.18 12.47
C ARG A 276 -7.52 -45.14 11.29
N ARG A 277 -6.90 -44.69 10.18
CA ARG A 277 -6.65 -45.57 9.04
C ARG A 277 -5.41 -46.47 9.20
N THR A 278 -4.49 -46.12 10.08
CA THR A 278 -3.29 -46.89 10.37
C THR A 278 -3.55 -47.97 11.46
N ALA A 279 -4.43 -47.71 12.40
CA ALA A 279 -4.83 -48.66 13.45
C ALA A 279 -5.74 -49.77 12.94
N GLY A 280 -6.40 -49.64 11.80
CA GLY A 280 -7.25 -50.70 11.21
C GLY A 280 -6.55 -51.66 10.28
N ARG A 281 -5.20 -51.62 10.16
CA ARG A 281 -4.40 -52.52 9.31
C ARG A 281 -3.46 -53.46 10.09
N LEU A 282 -3.51 -53.49 11.38
CA LEU A 282 -2.72 -54.37 12.28
C LEU A 282 -3.63 -55.17 13.24
N GLY A 283 -4.78 -55.60 12.76
CA GLY A 283 -5.65 -56.54 13.42
C GLY A 283 -6.08 -57.65 12.47
#